data_136f5959af10ffbb767fb52603b22885
#
_entry.id   136f5959af10ffbb767fb52603b22885
#
_cell.length_a   1.000
_cell.length_b   1.000
_cell.length_c   1.000
_cell.angle_alpha   90.00
_cell.angle_beta   90.00
_cell.angle_gamma   90.00
#
_symmetry.space_group_name_H-M   'P 1'
#
loop_
_entity.id
_entity.type
_entity.pdbx_description
1 polymer ?
#
loop_
_entity_poly.entity_id
_entity_poly.type
_entity_poly.pdbx_seq_one_letter_code
_entity_poly.pdbx_strand_id
1 'polypeptide(L)'
;MKRFPPQGWSVFELLWGGFCISSIAALSLWWGESALALSAAVTGMIYTLLAGKAKVSCFFFGMVNTPLYAFLSWREGYYGDMALNIYYFAMMFSGLAEWRRNLESGETGTAVRRSLGFRGRMIWAAGLLAATVPLWAVLAICGGRDPFSDALTNVFSVAAMVLTVKRCVEQWVLWIAVDLVEVFMWWRVWAESGNSVSVLLMWLLFFVNGLYLWRLWSLEMRKRRLGA
;
A
#
# COMPACT_ATOMS: atom_id res chain seq x y z
N MET A 1 23.17 -5.84 -25.89
CA MET A 1 22.19 -5.97 -24.79
C MET A 1 21.84 -4.57 -24.29
N LYS A 2 20.67 -4.05 -24.63
CA LYS A 2 20.22 -2.73 -24.11
C LYS A 2 19.87 -2.92 -22.64
N ARG A 3 20.61 -2.25 -21.75
CA ARG A 3 20.33 -2.20 -20.31
C ARG A 3 18.89 -1.73 -20.11
N PHE A 4 18.10 -2.48 -19.35
CA PHE A 4 16.79 -2.11 -18.80
C PHE A 4 16.89 -0.74 -18.10
N PRO A 5 15.74 -0.07 -17.83
CA PRO A 5 15.74 1.33 -17.45
C PRO A 5 16.82 1.61 -16.42
N PRO A 6 17.47 2.79 -16.49
CA PRO A 6 18.65 3.10 -15.71
C PRO A 6 18.42 2.81 -14.23
N GLN A 7 19.43 2.31 -13.56
CA GLN A 7 19.44 1.92 -12.12
C GLN A 7 19.08 3.09 -11.17
N GLY A 8 18.70 4.24 -11.72
CA GLY A 8 18.29 5.44 -11.03
C GLY A 8 16.79 5.75 -11.16
N TRP A 9 16.35 6.74 -10.43
CA TRP A 9 15.05 7.33 -10.56
C TRP A 9 14.96 8.12 -11.88
N SER A 10 13.88 7.95 -12.65
CA SER A 10 13.60 8.83 -13.77
C SER A 10 13.24 10.24 -13.25
N VAL A 11 13.42 11.26 -14.09
CA VAL A 11 13.03 12.63 -13.75
C VAL A 11 11.53 12.68 -13.38
N PHE A 12 10.69 11.95 -14.12
CA PHE A 12 9.26 11.85 -13.80
C PHE A 12 9.02 11.26 -12.41
N GLU A 13 9.70 10.19 -12.03
CA GLU A 13 9.53 9.54 -10.71
C GLU A 13 10.00 10.46 -9.56
N LEU A 14 11.07 11.23 -9.77
CA LEU A 14 11.53 12.21 -8.80
C LEU A 14 10.54 13.36 -8.63
N LEU A 15 10.02 13.89 -9.74
CA LEU A 15 9.01 14.96 -9.72
C LEU A 15 7.71 14.46 -9.11
N TRP A 16 7.26 13.25 -9.49
CA TRP A 16 6.05 12.65 -8.94
C TRP A 16 6.16 12.36 -7.45
N GLY A 17 7.27 11.76 -7.01
CA GLY A 17 7.53 11.50 -5.60
C GLY A 17 7.64 12.78 -4.78
N GLY A 18 8.35 13.79 -5.31
CA GLY A 18 8.42 15.12 -4.73
C GLY A 18 7.04 15.78 -4.61
N PHE A 19 6.24 15.72 -5.66
CA PHE A 19 4.86 16.23 -5.66
C PHE A 19 4.00 15.54 -4.60
N CYS A 20 4.01 14.20 -4.52
CA CYS A 20 3.23 13.47 -3.53
C CYS A 20 3.64 13.84 -2.09
N ILE A 21 4.94 13.86 -1.79
CA ILE A 21 5.45 14.20 -0.46
C ILE A 21 5.13 15.66 -0.11
N SER A 22 5.35 16.59 -1.04
CA SER A 22 5.05 18.01 -0.82
C SER A 22 3.56 18.26 -0.64
N SER A 23 2.71 17.58 -1.40
CA SER A 23 1.25 17.69 -1.27
C SER A 23 0.77 17.20 0.10
N ILE A 24 1.25 16.02 0.54
CA ILE A 24 0.93 15.48 1.86
C ILE A 24 1.41 16.44 2.95
N ALA A 25 2.66 16.91 2.87
CA ALA A 25 3.20 17.84 3.86
C ALA A 25 2.43 19.16 3.91
N ALA A 26 2.10 19.73 2.74
CA ALA A 26 1.34 20.98 2.65
C ALA A 26 -0.09 20.81 3.23
N LEU A 27 -0.76 19.69 2.92
CA LEU A 27 -2.07 19.39 3.46
C LEU A 27 -2.02 19.22 4.98
N SER A 28 -1.10 18.41 5.49
CA SER A 28 -0.92 18.21 6.94
C SER A 28 -0.66 19.52 7.69
N LEU A 29 0.20 20.40 7.14
CA LEU A 29 0.48 21.70 7.73
C LEU A 29 -0.73 22.64 7.64
N TRP A 30 -1.46 22.63 6.53
CA TRP A 30 -2.64 23.46 6.34
C TRP A 30 -3.76 23.13 7.33
N TRP A 31 -3.95 21.84 7.65
CA TRP A 31 -4.95 21.40 8.64
C TRP A 31 -4.43 21.37 10.08
N GLY A 32 -3.18 21.76 10.31
CA GLY A 32 -2.62 21.81 11.66
C GLY A 32 -2.42 20.44 12.29
N GLU A 33 -2.15 19.42 11.48
CA GLU A 33 -1.91 18.06 11.97
C GLU A 33 -0.66 18.02 12.86
N SER A 34 -0.61 17.05 13.77
CA SER A 34 0.54 16.86 14.65
C SER A 34 1.79 16.46 13.85
N ALA A 35 2.97 16.82 14.36
CA ALA A 35 4.24 16.41 13.76
C ALA A 35 4.36 14.88 13.64
N LEU A 36 3.70 14.13 14.53
CA LEU A 36 3.65 12.68 14.51
C LEU A 36 2.81 12.17 13.33
N ALA A 37 1.64 12.77 13.06
CA ALA A 37 0.80 12.44 11.92
C ALA A 37 1.51 12.77 10.60
N LEU A 38 2.13 13.93 10.49
CA LEU A 38 2.94 14.33 9.35
C LEU A 38 4.09 13.33 9.11
N SER A 39 4.82 12.94 10.16
CA SER A 39 5.91 11.96 10.06
C SER A 39 5.42 10.60 9.58
N ALA A 40 4.26 10.15 10.09
CA ALA A 40 3.63 8.92 9.66
C ALA A 40 3.26 8.99 8.15
N ALA A 41 2.59 10.05 7.72
CA ALA A 41 2.15 10.21 6.33
C ALA A 41 3.34 10.29 5.35
N VAL A 42 4.38 11.05 5.66
CA VAL A 42 5.58 11.18 4.82
C VAL A 42 6.35 9.85 4.75
N THR A 43 6.56 9.17 5.88
CA THR A 43 7.27 7.87 5.88
C THR A 43 6.48 6.79 5.15
N GLY A 44 5.15 6.80 5.21
CA GLY A 44 4.27 5.92 4.45
C GLY A 44 4.37 6.15 2.94
N MET A 45 4.38 7.40 2.49
CA MET A 45 4.57 7.72 1.07
C MET A 45 5.95 7.27 0.57
N ILE A 46 7.02 7.53 1.34
CA ILE A 46 8.37 7.08 0.99
C ILE A 46 8.43 5.54 0.92
N TYR A 47 7.81 4.85 1.88
CA TYR A 47 7.68 3.38 1.84
C TYR A 47 7.07 2.92 0.51
N THR A 48 5.93 3.49 0.12
CA THR A 48 5.20 3.08 -1.09
C THR A 48 6.00 3.35 -2.37
N LEU A 49 6.65 4.51 -2.49
CA LEU A 49 7.50 4.85 -3.63
C LEU A 49 8.70 3.90 -3.76
N LEU A 50 9.36 3.60 -2.65
CA LEU A 50 10.50 2.67 -2.63
C LEU A 50 10.05 1.22 -2.90
N ALA A 51 8.91 0.79 -2.35
CA ALA A 51 8.33 -0.51 -2.64
C ALA A 51 7.97 -0.65 -4.14
N GLY A 52 7.49 0.43 -4.75
CA GLY A 52 7.26 0.49 -6.19
C GLY A 52 8.53 0.28 -7.02
N LYS A 53 9.67 0.75 -6.53
CA LYS A 53 10.98 0.50 -7.14
C LYS A 53 11.59 -0.87 -6.76
N ALA A 54 10.86 -1.66 -6.00
CA ALA A 54 11.33 -2.92 -5.39
C ALA A 54 12.60 -2.75 -4.54
N LYS A 55 12.83 -1.58 -3.97
CA LYS A 55 13.99 -1.31 -3.12
C LYS A 55 13.75 -1.84 -1.71
N VAL A 56 14.67 -2.68 -1.24
CA VAL A 56 14.62 -3.28 0.12
C VAL A 56 14.56 -2.22 1.23
N SER A 57 15.11 -1.03 0.96
CA SER A 57 15.07 0.10 1.90
C SER A 57 13.65 0.58 2.25
N CYS A 58 12.63 0.21 1.47
CA CYS A 58 11.23 0.54 1.82
C CYS A 58 10.86 0.04 3.21
N PHE A 59 11.32 -1.15 3.61
CA PHE A 59 10.97 -1.74 4.90
C PHE A 59 11.45 -0.91 6.11
N PHE A 60 12.56 -0.18 5.99
CA PHE A 60 13.00 0.73 7.06
C PHE A 60 12.00 1.87 7.28
N PHE A 61 11.48 2.44 6.20
CA PHE A 61 10.43 3.48 6.28
C PHE A 61 9.11 2.89 6.79
N GLY A 62 8.77 1.65 6.38
CA GLY A 62 7.61 0.95 6.90
C GLY A 62 7.71 0.66 8.40
N MET A 63 8.90 0.29 8.91
CA MET A 63 9.14 0.08 10.35
C MET A 63 8.99 1.36 11.18
N VAL A 64 9.17 2.53 10.58
CA VAL A 64 8.89 3.82 11.23
C VAL A 64 7.41 4.18 11.10
N ASN A 65 6.84 4.04 9.92
CA ASN A 65 5.47 4.40 9.59
C ASN A 65 4.44 3.61 10.42
N THR A 66 4.54 2.28 10.44
CA THR A 66 3.51 1.42 11.01
C THR A 66 3.31 1.60 12.52
N PRO A 67 4.35 1.73 13.39
CA PRO A 67 4.12 2.00 14.80
C PRO A 67 3.57 3.42 15.06
N LEU A 68 3.93 4.40 14.22
CA LEU A 68 3.34 5.74 14.32
C LEU A 68 1.83 5.71 14.03
N TYR A 69 1.42 5.01 12.96
CA TYR A 69 -0.01 4.84 12.67
C TYR A 69 -0.72 3.98 13.70
N ALA A 70 -0.11 2.92 14.22
CA ALA A 70 -0.69 2.14 15.31
C ALA A 70 -0.96 2.99 16.55
N PHE A 71 -0.02 3.86 16.92
CA PHE A 71 -0.18 4.78 18.05
C PHE A 71 -1.28 5.82 17.79
N LEU A 72 -1.31 6.43 16.60
CA LEU A 72 -2.35 7.38 16.21
C LEU A 72 -3.73 6.73 16.24
N SER A 73 -3.87 5.54 15.65
CA SER A 73 -5.12 4.78 15.62
C SER A 73 -5.59 4.41 17.03
N TRP A 74 -4.67 4.03 17.91
CA TRP A 74 -4.98 3.79 19.32
C TRP A 74 -5.52 5.03 20.03
N ARG A 75 -4.87 6.17 19.82
CA ARG A 75 -5.27 7.45 20.41
C ARG A 75 -6.67 7.89 19.99
N GLU A 76 -7.03 7.64 18.72
CA GLU A 76 -8.33 7.99 18.14
C GLU A 76 -9.39 6.88 18.36
N GLY A 77 -9.03 5.75 19.01
CA GLY A 77 -9.97 4.64 19.27
C GLY A 77 -10.22 3.72 18.08
N TYR A 78 -9.44 3.83 17.00
CA TYR A 78 -9.53 2.95 15.82
C TYR A 78 -8.75 1.65 16.04
N TYR A 79 -9.26 0.78 16.90
CA TYR A 79 -8.56 -0.45 17.30
C TYR A 79 -8.33 -1.44 16.15
N GLY A 80 -9.20 -1.45 15.14
CA GLY A 80 -9.01 -2.25 13.93
C GLY A 80 -7.76 -1.80 13.15
N ASP A 81 -7.63 -0.51 12.90
CA ASP A 81 -6.46 0.06 12.23
C ASP A 81 -5.19 -0.09 13.06
N MET A 82 -5.29 0.04 14.38
CA MET A 82 -4.18 -0.25 15.27
C MET A 82 -3.70 -1.69 15.10
N ALA A 83 -4.59 -2.66 15.14
CA ALA A 83 -4.27 -4.08 14.98
C ALA A 83 -3.67 -4.36 13.59
N LEU A 84 -4.22 -3.75 12.54
CA LEU A 84 -3.71 -3.87 11.17
C LEU A 84 -2.29 -3.29 11.05
N ASN A 85 -2.01 -2.16 11.67
CA ASN A 85 -0.67 -1.57 11.65
C ASN A 85 0.35 -2.36 12.49
N ILE A 86 -0.07 -2.98 13.60
CA ILE A 86 0.76 -3.96 14.34
C ILE A 86 1.10 -5.16 13.45
N TYR A 87 0.12 -5.69 12.71
CA TYR A 87 0.35 -6.75 11.73
C TYR A 87 1.33 -6.31 10.64
N TYR A 88 1.16 -5.11 10.07
CA TYR A 88 2.10 -4.58 9.08
C TYR A 88 3.51 -4.45 9.64
N PHE A 89 3.66 -3.96 10.88
CA PHE A 89 4.97 -3.86 11.51
C PHE A 89 5.67 -5.22 11.59
N ALA A 90 4.98 -6.27 12.01
CA ALA A 90 5.52 -7.63 12.02
C ALA A 90 5.91 -8.10 10.60
N MET A 91 5.10 -7.77 9.59
CA MET A 91 5.34 -8.12 8.20
C MET A 91 6.53 -7.36 7.58
N MET A 92 6.91 -6.18 8.11
CA MET A 92 8.12 -5.48 7.66
C MET A 92 9.39 -6.31 7.86
N PHE A 93 9.51 -7.03 8.97
CA PHE A 93 10.65 -7.92 9.21
C PHE A 93 10.67 -9.12 8.24
N SER A 94 9.51 -9.72 8.02
CA SER A 94 9.37 -10.82 7.07
C SER A 94 9.68 -10.36 5.64
N GLY A 95 9.19 -9.18 5.26
CA GLY A 95 9.44 -8.58 3.95
C GLY A 95 10.91 -8.23 3.75
N LEU A 96 11.55 -7.61 4.74
CA LEU A 96 12.97 -7.29 4.71
C LEU A 96 13.82 -8.55 4.50
N ALA A 97 13.53 -9.63 5.25
CA ALA A 97 14.25 -10.89 5.14
C ALA A 97 14.04 -11.53 3.76
N GLU A 98 12.80 -11.61 3.30
CA GLU A 98 12.45 -12.24 2.01
C GLU A 98 13.02 -11.45 0.82
N TRP A 99 12.95 -10.11 0.84
CA TRP A 99 13.46 -9.29 -0.24
C TRP A 99 14.99 -9.30 -0.30
N ARG A 100 15.68 -9.31 0.84
CA ARG A 100 17.15 -9.45 0.92
C ARG A 100 17.65 -10.77 0.36
N ARG A 101 16.91 -11.86 0.55
CA ARG A 101 17.28 -13.19 0.00
C ARG A 101 17.10 -13.28 -1.51
N ASN A 102 16.39 -12.36 -2.12
CA ASN A 102 15.98 -12.38 -3.52
C ASN A 102 16.33 -11.08 -4.25
N LEU A 103 17.58 -10.62 -4.06
CA LEU A 103 18.09 -9.44 -4.75
C LEU A 103 18.33 -9.72 -6.23
N GLU A 104 18.18 -8.70 -7.04
CA GLU A 104 18.47 -8.73 -8.47
C GLU A 104 19.98 -8.64 -8.70
N SER A 105 20.53 -9.52 -9.54
CA SER A 105 21.95 -9.51 -9.87
C SER A 105 22.34 -8.22 -10.61
N GLY A 106 23.38 -7.53 -10.11
CA GLY A 106 23.85 -6.27 -10.68
C GLY A 106 23.08 -5.02 -10.28
N GLU A 107 22.07 -5.14 -9.42
CA GLU A 107 21.34 -4.01 -8.84
C GLU A 107 21.45 -3.97 -7.31
N THR A 108 21.93 -2.86 -6.77
CA THR A 108 22.06 -2.70 -5.33
C THR A 108 20.69 -2.51 -4.67
N GLY A 109 20.34 -3.46 -3.78
CA GLY A 109 19.16 -3.36 -2.93
C GLY A 109 17.80 -3.43 -3.65
N THR A 110 17.76 -3.94 -4.88
CA THR A 110 16.52 -4.16 -5.63
C THR A 110 16.14 -5.64 -5.59
N ALA A 111 14.89 -5.95 -5.23
CA ALA A 111 14.40 -7.31 -5.16
C ALA A 111 13.78 -7.78 -6.48
N VAL A 112 13.95 -9.09 -6.79
CA VAL A 112 13.36 -9.71 -7.98
C VAL A 112 11.84 -9.78 -7.84
N ARG A 113 11.12 -9.15 -8.75
CA ARG A 113 9.65 -9.16 -8.80
C ARG A 113 9.13 -10.50 -9.32
N ARG A 114 7.93 -10.87 -8.89
CA ARG A 114 7.25 -12.11 -9.27
C ARG A 114 5.82 -11.83 -9.73
N SER A 115 5.20 -12.80 -10.40
CA SER A 115 3.75 -12.81 -10.64
C SER A 115 3.20 -14.21 -10.36
N LEU A 116 1.97 -14.25 -9.88
CA LEU A 116 1.25 -15.50 -9.70
C LEU A 116 0.85 -16.11 -11.05
N GLY A 117 0.89 -17.43 -11.13
CA GLY A 117 0.25 -18.15 -12.22
C GLY A 117 -1.28 -18.10 -12.10
N PHE A 118 -1.99 -18.53 -13.16
CA PHE A 118 -3.46 -18.53 -13.17
C PHE A 118 -4.06 -19.26 -11.97
N ARG A 119 -3.58 -20.46 -11.64
CA ARG A 119 -4.04 -21.22 -10.46
C ARG A 119 -3.83 -20.44 -9.16
N GLY A 120 -2.68 -19.81 -9.01
CA GLY A 120 -2.39 -18.99 -7.81
C GLY A 120 -3.36 -17.82 -7.68
N ARG A 121 -3.67 -17.13 -8.78
CA ARG A 121 -4.67 -16.04 -8.77
C ARG A 121 -6.05 -16.54 -8.37
N MET A 122 -6.47 -17.71 -8.87
CA MET A 122 -7.76 -18.30 -8.49
C MET A 122 -7.82 -18.68 -7.01
N ILE A 123 -6.74 -19.28 -6.47
CA ILE A 123 -6.65 -19.61 -5.05
C ILE A 123 -6.75 -18.34 -4.19
N TRP A 124 -6.01 -17.28 -4.55
CA TRP A 124 -6.08 -16.01 -3.83
C TRP A 124 -7.46 -15.36 -3.93
N ALA A 125 -8.08 -15.34 -5.12
CA ALA A 125 -9.44 -14.82 -5.29
C ALA A 125 -10.46 -15.58 -4.45
N ALA A 126 -10.41 -16.92 -4.45
CA ALA A 126 -11.28 -17.75 -3.62
C ALA A 126 -11.04 -17.49 -2.11
N GLY A 127 -9.77 -17.38 -1.69
CA GLY A 127 -9.41 -17.06 -0.31
C GLY A 127 -9.91 -15.70 0.14
N LEU A 128 -9.81 -14.68 -0.72
CA LEU A 128 -10.34 -13.33 -0.46
C LEU A 128 -11.86 -13.37 -0.23
N LEU A 129 -12.60 -14.04 -1.12
CA LEU A 129 -14.05 -14.20 -0.95
C LEU A 129 -14.40 -14.97 0.32
N ALA A 130 -13.71 -16.09 0.56
CA ALA A 130 -13.93 -16.93 1.74
C ALA A 130 -13.63 -16.22 3.06
N ALA A 131 -12.74 -15.21 3.07
CA ALA A 131 -12.42 -14.41 4.24
C ALA A 131 -13.33 -13.17 4.37
N THR A 132 -13.64 -12.50 3.25
CA THR A 132 -14.44 -11.27 3.27
C THR A 132 -15.88 -11.51 3.69
N VAL A 133 -16.51 -12.59 3.19
CA VAL A 133 -17.93 -12.87 3.49
C VAL A 133 -18.19 -13.14 4.98
N PRO A 134 -17.43 -14.02 5.68
CA PRO A 134 -17.61 -14.20 7.12
C PRO A 134 -17.30 -12.94 7.93
N LEU A 135 -16.24 -12.22 7.59
CA LEU A 135 -15.87 -10.99 8.30
C LEU A 135 -16.96 -9.93 8.13
N TRP A 136 -17.49 -9.76 6.92
CA TRP A 136 -18.64 -8.88 6.67
C TRP A 136 -19.84 -9.26 7.54
N ALA A 137 -20.21 -10.55 7.59
CA ALA A 137 -21.33 -11.03 8.42
C ALA A 137 -21.11 -10.71 9.91
N VAL A 138 -19.90 -10.95 10.43
CA VAL A 138 -19.55 -10.63 11.83
C VAL A 138 -19.67 -9.15 12.09
N LEU A 139 -19.07 -8.29 11.23
CA LEU A 139 -19.12 -6.84 11.39
C LEU A 139 -20.55 -6.29 11.29
N ALA A 140 -21.40 -6.87 10.43
CA ALA A 140 -22.81 -6.50 10.32
C ALA A 140 -23.59 -6.84 11.60
N ILE A 141 -23.34 -8.01 12.18
CA ILE A 141 -23.97 -8.42 13.46
C ILE A 141 -23.49 -7.51 14.62
N CYS A 142 -22.23 -7.12 14.61
CA CYS A 142 -21.65 -6.20 15.61
C CYS A 142 -22.10 -4.75 15.46
N GLY A 143 -22.91 -4.40 14.45
CA GLY A 143 -23.42 -3.05 14.25
C GLY A 143 -22.44 -2.08 13.61
N GLY A 144 -21.49 -2.56 12.82
CA GLY A 144 -20.53 -1.72 12.06
C GLY A 144 -21.26 -0.73 11.16
N ARG A 145 -20.69 0.46 10.97
CA ARG A 145 -21.30 1.56 10.18
C ARG A 145 -21.32 1.23 8.68
N ASP A 146 -20.25 0.64 8.15
CA ASP A 146 -20.13 0.16 6.76
C ASP A 146 -19.42 -1.20 6.72
N PRO A 147 -20.11 -2.29 7.20
CA PRO A 147 -19.47 -3.56 7.48
C PRO A 147 -18.85 -4.24 6.25
N PHE A 148 -19.42 -3.98 5.06
CA PHE A 148 -18.90 -4.57 3.83
C PHE A 148 -17.58 -3.93 3.41
N SER A 149 -17.52 -2.60 3.38
CA SER A 149 -16.30 -1.87 3.05
C SER A 149 -15.19 -2.18 4.04
N ASP A 150 -15.49 -2.19 5.34
CA ASP A 150 -14.54 -2.52 6.41
C ASP A 150 -14.00 -3.95 6.26
N ALA A 151 -14.86 -4.93 5.99
CA ALA A 151 -14.42 -6.31 5.77
C ALA A 151 -13.52 -6.43 4.54
N LEU A 152 -13.91 -5.78 3.44
CA LEU A 152 -13.18 -5.83 2.18
C LEU A 152 -11.81 -5.18 2.32
N THR A 153 -11.73 -3.96 2.84
CA THR A 153 -10.45 -3.24 3.00
C THR A 153 -9.51 -3.99 3.93
N ASN A 154 -9.99 -4.52 5.06
CA ASN A 154 -9.16 -5.29 5.99
C ASN A 154 -8.61 -6.58 5.37
N VAL A 155 -9.47 -7.41 4.76
CA VAL A 155 -9.05 -8.68 4.15
C VAL A 155 -8.08 -8.44 2.99
N PHE A 156 -8.38 -7.46 2.14
CA PHE A 156 -7.53 -7.13 0.99
C PHE A 156 -6.19 -6.55 1.44
N SER A 157 -6.16 -5.72 2.47
CA SER A 157 -4.95 -5.16 3.04
C SER A 157 -4.03 -6.22 3.63
N VAL A 158 -4.58 -7.17 4.38
CA VAL A 158 -3.82 -8.32 4.91
C VAL A 158 -3.23 -9.15 3.75
N ALA A 159 -4.03 -9.46 2.76
CA ALA A 159 -3.60 -10.24 1.59
C ALA A 159 -2.59 -9.47 0.73
N ALA A 160 -2.80 -8.17 0.51
CA ALA A 160 -1.89 -7.31 -0.21
C ALA A 160 -0.52 -7.28 0.44
N MET A 161 -0.47 -7.18 1.78
CA MET A 161 0.79 -7.20 2.52
C MET A 161 1.52 -8.53 2.40
N VAL A 162 0.82 -9.68 2.44
CA VAL A 162 1.42 -11.00 2.18
C VAL A 162 2.01 -11.06 0.76
N LEU A 163 1.28 -10.55 -0.25
CA LEU A 163 1.77 -10.50 -1.62
C LEU A 163 2.93 -9.51 -1.80
N THR A 164 2.96 -8.43 -1.01
CA THR A 164 4.10 -7.50 -0.93
C THR A 164 5.36 -8.24 -0.46
N VAL A 165 5.28 -8.94 0.66
CA VAL A 165 6.39 -9.76 1.16
C VAL A 165 6.84 -10.76 0.10
N LYS A 166 5.92 -11.42 -0.59
CA LYS A 166 6.20 -12.38 -1.67
C LYS A 166 6.65 -11.72 -2.99
N ARG A 167 6.73 -10.40 -3.07
CA ARG A 167 7.16 -9.63 -4.25
C ARG A 167 6.27 -9.84 -5.47
N CYS A 168 4.99 -10.16 -5.27
CA CYS A 168 4.05 -10.44 -6.34
C CYS A 168 3.44 -9.15 -6.90
N VAL A 169 3.34 -9.05 -8.23
CA VAL A 169 2.73 -7.87 -8.90
C VAL A 169 1.26 -7.70 -8.51
N GLU A 170 0.59 -8.79 -8.17
CA GLU A 170 -0.81 -8.82 -7.76
C GLU A 170 -1.09 -8.04 -6.47
N GLN A 171 -0.08 -7.75 -5.65
CA GLN A 171 -0.23 -6.86 -4.49
C GLN A 171 -0.84 -5.51 -4.88
N TRP A 172 -0.39 -4.95 -6.03
CA TRP A 172 -0.86 -3.64 -6.49
C TRP A 172 -2.35 -3.64 -6.86
N VAL A 173 -2.86 -4.76 -7.39
CA VAL A 173 -4.30 -4.90 -7.67
C VAL A 173 -5.11 -4.83 -6.38
N LEU A 174 -4.62 -5.45 -5.31
CA LEU A 174 -5.30 -5.42 -4.01
C LEU A 174 -5.19 -4.05 -3.34
N TRP A 175 -4.01 -3.41 -3.38
CA TRP A 175 -3.86 -2.04 -2.88
C TRP A 175 -4.75 -1.05 -3.63
N ILE A 176 -4.80 -1.10 -4.97
CA ILE A 176 -5.70 -0.28 -5.80
C ILE A 176 -7.17 -0.50 -5.41
N ALA A 177 -7.57 -1.74 -5.13
CA ALA A 177 -8.93 -2.04 -4.70
C ALA A 177 -9.24 -1.44 -3.32
N VAL A 178 -8.31 -1.51 -2.37
CA VAL A 178 -8.42 -0.85 -1.06
C VAL A 178 -8.54 0.65 -1.24
N ASP A 179 -7.60 1.27 -1.97
CA ASP A 179 -7.57 2.71 -2.21
C ASP A 179 -8.89 3.20 -2.85
N LEU A 180 -9.45 2.42 -3.79
CA LEU A 180 -10.71 2.77 -4.45
C LEU A 180 -11.90 2.78 -3.47
N VAL A 181 -11.96 1.79 -2.58
CA VAL A 181 -13.01 1.74 -1.54
C VAL A 181 -12.86 2.90 -0.57
N GLU A 182 -11.63 3.19 -0.15
CA GLU A 182 -11.34 4.32 0.74
C GLU A 182 -11.68 5.67 0.09
N VAL A 183 -11.34 5.87 -1.19
CA VAL A 183 -11.75 7.06 -1.95
C VAL A 183 -13.27 7.20 -1.96
N PHE A 184 -14.01 6.11 -2.17
CA PHE A 184 -15.49 6.15 -2.18
C PHE A 184 -16.05 6.46 -0.78
N MET A 185 -15.53 5.85 0.27
CA MET A 185 -15.93 6.10 1.66
C MET A 185 -15.70 7.56 2.05
N TRP A 186 -14.51 8.10 1.79
CA TRP A 186 -14.16 9.47 2.14
C TRP A 186 -14.83 10.52 1.25
N TRP A 187 -15.14 10.18 0.00
CA TRP A 187 -16.00 11.01 -0.86
C TRP A 187 -17.40 11.16 -0.28
N ARG A 188 -18.00 10.08 0.23
CA ARG A 188 -19.30 10.15 0.92
C ARG A 188 -19.25 11.03 2.16
N VAL A 189 -18.22 10.85 3.01
CA VAL A 189 -18.02 11.68 4.20
C VAL A 189 -17.89 13.16 3.82
N TRP A 190 -17.11 13.47 2.81
CA TRP A 190 -16.99 14.85 2.31
C TRP A 190 -18.30 15.40 1.76
N ALA A 191 -19.03 14.62 0.98
CA ALA A 191 -20.30 15.04 0.39
C ALA A 191 -21.39 15.33 1.46
N GLU A 192 -21.36 14.58 2.58
CA GLU A 192 -22.31 14.71 3.68
C GLU A 192 -21.94 15.85 4.66
N SER A 193 -20.65 16.03 4.94
CA SER A 193 -20.18 16.93 6.01
C SER A 193 -19.42 18.17 5.53
N GLY A 194 -18.96 18.19 4.27
CA GLY A 194 -18.03 19.19 3.75
C GLY A 194 -16.61 19.11 4.32
N ASN A 195 -16.35 18.16 5.21
CA ASN A 195 -15.07 17.96 5.90
C ASN A 195 -14.24 16.82 5.28
N SER A 196 -12.98 16.69 5.71
CA SER A 196 -12.12 15.56 5.37
C SER A 196 -11.65 15.50 3.90
N VAL A 197 -11.63 16.65 3.20
CA VAL A 197 -11.09 16.75 1.83
C VAL A 197 -9.64 16.30 1.76
N SER A 198 -8.84 16.57 2.80
CA SER A 198 -7.42 16.14 2.87
C SER A 198 -7.25 14.64 2.80
N VAL A 199 -8.10 13.92 3.55
CA VAL A 199 -8.07 12.45 3.58
C VAL A 199 -8.49 11.88 2.23
N LEU A 200 -9.52 12.44 1.62
CA LEU A 200 -9.95 12.07 0.26
C LEU A 200 -8.83 12.31 -0.77
N LEU A 201 -8.16 13.47 -0.72
CA LEU A 201 -7.03 13.77 -1.62
C LEU A 201 -5.85 12.84 -1.39
N MET A 202 -5.57 12.48 -0.13
CA MET A 202 -4.51 11.52 0.19
C MET A 202 -4.79 10.14 -0.43
N TRP A 203 -6.03 9.63 -0.28
CA TRP A 203 -6.41 8.34 -0.88
C TRP A 203 -6.41 8.38 -2.41
N LEU A 204 -6.80 9.51 -3.02
CA LEU A 204 -6.66 9.71 -4.47
C LEU A 204 -5.20 9.66 -4.92
N LEU A 205 -4.27 10.25 -4.16
CA LEU A 205 -2.84 10.16 -4.45
C LEU A 205 -2.31 8.72 -4.35
N PHE A 206 -2.71 7.96 -3.32
CA PHE A 206 -2.35 6.54 -3.20
C PHE A 206 -2.93 5.72 -4.35
N PHE A 207 -4.19 5.91 -4.71
CA PHE A 207 -4.84 5.23 -5.83
C PHE A 207 -4.11 5.47 -7.15
N VAL A 208 -3.82 6.73 -7.51
CA VAL A 208 -3.09 7.07 -8.74
C VAL A 208 -1.68 6.49 -8.72
N ASN A 209 -1.00 6.58 -7.57
CA ASN A 209 0.33 5.98 -7.40
C ASN A 209 0.28 4.45 -7.54
N GLY A 210 -0.72 3.79 -6.96
CA GLY A 210 -0.95 2.35 -7.09
C GLY A 210 -1.12 1.91 -8.53
N LEU A 211 -1.94 2.63 -9.33
CA LEU A 211 -2.11 2.38 -10.76
C LEU A 211 -0.80 2.51 -11.54
N TYR A 212 -0.02 3.55 -11.25
CA TYR A 212 1.28 3.75 -11.87
C TYR A 212 2.24 2.59 -11.56
N LEU A 213 2.35 2.19 -10.29
CA LEU A 213 3.25 1.15 -9.83
C LEU A 213 2.83 -0.25 -10.32
N TRP A 214 1.53 -0.52 -10.38
CA TRP A 214 1.00 -1.73 -11.01
C TRP A 214 1.40 -1.83 -12.48
N ARG A 215 1.25 -0.73 -13.24
CA ARG A 215 1.66 -0.68 -14.64
C ARG A 215 3.16 -0.93 -14.79
N LEU A 216 3.98 -0.28 -13.94
CA LEU A 216 5.43 -0.44 -13.95
C LEU A 216 5.85 -1.90 -13.75
N TRP A 217 5.33 -2.54 -12.70
CA TRP A 217 5.63 -3.93 -12.39
C TRP A 217 5.10 -4.90 -13.47
N SER A 218 3.90 -4.66 -13.98
CA SER A 218 3.28 -5.49 -15.03
C SER A 218 4.07 -5.45 -16.34
N LEU A 219 4.53 -4.27 -16.76
CA LEU A 219 5.37 -4.12 -17.93
C LEU A 219 6.71 -4.82 -17.78
N GLU A 220 7.31 -4.75 -16.61
CA GLU A 220 8.58 -5.44 -16.33
C GLU A 220 8.39 -6.96 -16.35
N MET A 221 7.33 -7.48 -15.71
CA MET A 221 7.01 -8.91 -15.77
C MET A 221 6.75 -9.40 -17.19
N ARG A 222 6.08 -8.60 -18.02
CA ARG A 222 5.86 -8.92 -19.43
C ARG A 222 7.17 -8.98 -20.22
N LYS A 223 8.07 -8.02 -20.01
CA LYS A 223 9.38 -7.98 -20.65
C LYS A 223 10.23 -9.19 -20.30
N ARG A 224 10.22 -9.60 -19.02
CA ARG A 224 10.96 -10.80 -18.54
C ARG A 224 10.43 -12.08 -19.19
N ARG A 225 9.11 -12.21 -19.42
CA ARG A 225 8.50 -13.36 -20.11
C ARG A 225 8.85 -13.43 -21.60
N LEU A 226 9.05 -12.28 -22.25
CA LEU A 226 9.38 -12.20 -23.68
C LEU A 226 10.89 -12.31 -23.96
N GLY A 227 11.74 -12.07 -22.98
CA GLY A 227 13.19 -12.17 -23.06
C GLY A 227 13.77 -13.49 -22.54
N ALA A 228 12.92 -14.37 -22.02
CA ALA A 228 13.21 -15.72 -21.62
C ALA A 228 12.72 -16.72 -22.68
#